data_8591cfe84ef705a95964175c9e92edbe
#
_entry.id   8591cfe84ef705a95964175c9e92edbe
#
_cell.length_a   1.000
_cell.length_b   1.000
_cell.length_c   1.000
_cell.angle_alpha   90.00
_cell.angle_beta   90.00
_cell.angle_gamma   90.00
#
_symmetry.space_group_name_H-M   'P 1'
#
loop_
_entity.id
_entity.type
_entity.pdbx_description
1 polymer ?
#
loop_
_entity_poly.entity_id
_entity_poly.type
_entity_poly.pdbx_seq_one_letter_code
_entity_poly.pdbx_strand_id
1 'polypeptide(L)'
;MKFGIIAAMEEEKRLLEEEMTIEKRTTVANWEFIEGTLVGKSIVLVQSGIGKVMSALAAGILIDRFGVDLVINTGSAGGFGTTLEIGDIVIGTELAYCDADVTAFNYVYGQMPGMPARFTMNQDFLPSIEQAIAKVDLKSHTGLIVSSDSFIHTSEQRSHILKHFPDVMASEMEGAAIAQACHAFGVPFIVIRAISDIPERGTSAVDFDTFIVQAGKRSAQMVHKLLQEWKA
;
A
#
# COMPACT_ATOMS: atom_id res chain seq x y z
N MET A 1 11.03 15.29 -9.32
CA MET A 1 10.66 14.18 -8.43
C MET A 1 10.31 12.98 -9.30
N LYS A 2 10.91 11.83 -9.00
CA LYS A 2 10.69 10.53 -9.66
C LYS A 2 9.92 9.63 -8.68
N PHE A 3 8.80 9.09 -9.10
CA PHE A 3 7.94 8.26 -8.26
C PHE A 3 8.19 6.77 -8.52
N GLY A 4 8.38 5.98 -7.48
CA GLY A 4 8.33 4.53 -7.55
C GLY A 4 6.92 4.04 -7.20
N ILE A 5 6.31 3.24 -8.06
CA ILE A 5 4.98 2.68 -7.79
C ILE A 5 5.09 1.16 -7.67
N ILE A 6 4.61 0.62 -6.56
CA ILE A 6 4.59 -0.81 -6.26
C ILE A 6 3.14 -1.29 -6.20
N ALA A 7 2.81 -2.26 -7.03
CA ALA A 7 1.61 -3.08 -6.92
C ALA A 7 2.02 -4.53 -6.64
N ALA A 8 1.25 -5.27 -5.85
CA ALA A 8 1.56 -6.67 -5.56
C ALA A 8 1.15 -7.61 -6.69
N MET A 9 0.05 -7.30 -7.36
CA MET A 9 -0.63 -8.17 -8.32
C MET A 9 -0.83 -7.49 -9.68
N GLU A 10 -1.07 -8.29 -10.71
CA GLU A 10 -1.28 -7.80 -12.08
C GLU A 10 -2.54 -6.94 -12.20
N GLU A 11 -3.61 -7.33 -11.53
CA GLU A 11 -4.89 -6.62 -11.51
C GLU A 11 -4.76 -5.19 -10.96
N GLU A 12 -3.80 -4.99 -10.06
CA GLU A 12 -3.51 -3.70 -9.42
C GLU A 12 -2.59 -2.83 -10.29
N LYS A 13 -1.67 -3.47 -11.04
CA LYS A 13 -0.67 -2.80 -11.88
C LYS A 13 -1.23 -2.36 -13.24
N ARG A 14 -2.06 -3.21 -13.85
CA ARG A 14 -2.42 -3.14 -15.27
C ARG A 14 -2.94 -1.77 -15.71
N LEU A 15 -3.86 -1.17 -14.97
CA LEU A 15 -4.42 0.14 -15.38
C LEU A 15 -3.35 1.23 -15.40
N LEU A 16 -2.45 1.24 -14.42
CA LEU A 16 -1.35 2.23 -14.40
C LEU A 16 -0.40 2.02 -15.57
N GLU A 17 -0.07 0.77 -15.89
CA GLU A 17 0.79 0.44 -17.02
C GLU A 17 0.15 0.82 -18.37
N GLU A 18 -1.14 0.56 -18.55
CA GLU A 18 -1.90 0.93 -19.76
C GLU A 18 -1.93 2.45 -20.00
N GLU A 19 -1.91 3.25 -18.95
CA GLU A 19 -1.97 4.71 -19.02
C GLU A 19 -0.57 5.38 -19.08
N MET A 20 0.51 4.63 -18.85
CA MET A 20 1.87 5.14 -18.93
C MET A 20 2.35 5.34 -20.38
N THR A 21 3.13 6.39 -20.60
CA THR A 21 4.03 6.46 -21.75
C THR A 21 5.32 5.76 -21.35
N ILE A 22 5.48 4.52 -21.82
CA ILE A 22 6.61 3.67 -21.46
C ILE A 22 7.85 4.06 -22.26
N GLU A 23 8.95 4.28 -21.57
CA GLU A 23 10.25 4.64 -22.15
C GLU A 23 11.21 3.45 -22.13
N LYS A 24 11.21 2.66 -21.05
CA LYS A 24 12.15 1.55 -20.88
C LYS A 24 11.58 0.47 -19.97
N ARG A 25 11.93 -0.78 -20.24
CA ARG A 25 11.72 -1.93 -19.37
C ARG A 25 13.06 -2.50 -18.95
N THR A 26 13.26 -2.70 -17.66
CA THR A 26 14.51 -3.23 -17.10
C THR A 26 14.19 -4.40 -16.19
N THR A 27 14.74 -5.58 -16.48
CA THR A 27 14.61 -6.74 -15.60
C THR A 27 15.71 -6.74 -14.54
N VAL A 28 15.32 -6.87 -13.27
CA VAL A 28 16.23 -7.04 -12.14
C VAL A 28 15.74 -8.22 -11.32
N ALA A 29 16.58 -9.23 -11.14
CA ALA A 29 16.15 -10.54 -10.64
C ALA A 29 14.99 -11.05 -11.50
N ASN A 30 13.83 -11.33 -10.92
CA ASN A 30 12.63 -11.77 -11.66
C ASN A 30 11.54 -10.68 -11.76
N TRP A 31 11.87 -9.41 -11.48
CA TRP A 31 10.95 -8.29 -11.63
C TRP A 31 11.23 -7.47 -12.88
N GLU A 32 10.17 -7.07 -13.55
CA GLU A 32 10.24 -6.05 -14.60
C GLU A 32 9.92 -4.68 -13.99
N PHE A 33 10.87 -3.75 -14.10
CA PHE A 33 10.72 -2.34 -13.74
C PHE A 33 10.43 -1.55 -15.02
N ILE A 34 9.31 -0.83 -15.02
CA ILE A 34 8.82 -0.07 -16.17
C ILE A 34 9.04 1.41 -15.92
N GLU A 35 10.00 2.00 -16.61
CA GLU A 35 10.31 3.42 -16.57
C GLU A 35 9.51 4.17 -17.63
N GLY A 36 9.00 5.35 -17.30
CA GLY A 36 8.24 6.18 -18.21
C GLY A 36 7.57 7.35 -17.53
N THR A 37 6.49 7.85 -18.12
CA THR A 37 5.71 8.95 -17.55
C THR A 37 4.23 8.59 -17.42
N LEU A 38 3.60 9.10 -16.36
CA LEU A 38 2.17 9.04 -16.12
C LEU A 38 1.71 10.45 -15.72
N VAL A 39 0.73 11.04 -16.42
CA VAL A 39 0.27 12.42 -16.25
C VAL A 39 1.40 13.45 -16.16
N GLY A 40 2.46 13.26 -16.97
CA GLY A 40 3.64 14.14 -17.01
C GLY A 40 4.60 14.00 -15.84
N LYS A 41 4.42 13.02 -14.95
CA LYS A 41 5.35 12.70 -13.85
C LYS A 41 6.25 11.53 -14.24
N SER A 42 7.53 11.58 -13.84
CA SER A 42 8.47 10.47 -14.04
C SER A 42 8.15 9.33 -13.08
N ILE A 43 7.94 8.13 -13.61
CA ILE A 43 7.47 6.95 -12.88
C ILE A 43 8.41 5.76 -13.12
N VAL A 44 8.59 4.96 -12.08
CA VAL A 44 9.05 3.58 -12.20
C VAL A 44 7.99 2.68 -11.56
N LEU A 45 7.34 1.87 -12.38
CA LEU A 45 6.30 0.94 -11.95
C LEU A 45 6.87 -0.47 -11.84
N VAL A 46 6.53 -1.20 -10.78
CA VAL A 46 6.90 -2.60 -10.59
C VAL A 46 5.76 -3.40 -9.96
N GLN A 47 5.60 -4.63 -10.40
CA GLN A 47 4.82 -5.65 -9.70
C GLN A 47 5.75 -6.43 -8.77
N SER A 48 5.57 -6.28 -7.45
CA SER A 48 6.46 -6.91 -6.49
C SER A 48 6.22 -8.41 -6.30
N GLY A 49 4.98 -8.86 -6.47
CA GLY A 49 4.47 -10.09 -5.88
C GLY A 49 3.98 -9.84 -4.44
N ILE A 50 3.27 -10.83 -3.90
CA ILE A 50 2.59 -10.75 -2.61
C ILE A 50 3.58 -11.00 -1.47
N GLY A 51 3.38 -10.29 -0.34
CA GLY A 51 4.05 -10.53 0.92
C GLY A 51 5.23 -9.62 1.21
N LYS A 52 5.62 -9.61 2.48
CA LYS A 52 6.57 -8.65 3.07
C LYS A 52 7.94 -8.69 2.42
N VAL A 53 8.49 -9.87 2.17
CA VAL A 53 9.86 -10.01 1.62
C VAL A 53 9.92 -9.49 0.19
N MET A 54 8.95 -9.89 -0.66
CA MET A 54 8.95 -9.51 -2.07
C MET A 54 8.77 -8.00 -2.23
N SER A 55 7.87 -7.40 -1.47
CA SER A 55 7.59 -5.96 -1.53
C SER A 55 8.74 -5.10 -0.99
N ALA A 56 9.39 -5.54 0.10
CA ALA A 56 10.57 -4.84 0.64
C ALA A 56 11.75 -4.88 -0.33
N LEU A 57 12.01 -6.03 -0.97
CA LEU A 57 13.08 -6.15 -1.98
C LEU A 57 12.80 -5.25 -3.19
N ALA A 58 11.55 -5.23 -3.68
CA ALA A 58 11.16 -4.35 -4.79
C ALA A 58 11.33 -2.87 -4.42
N ALA A 59 10.94 -2.46 -3.21
CA ALA A 59 11.14 -1.10 -2.69
C ALA A 59 12.63 -0.73 -2.63
N GLY A 60 13.47 -1.61 -2.08
CA GLY A 60 14.92 -1.39 -2.02
C GLY A 60 15.54 -1.21 -3.40
N ILE A 61 15.15 -2.02 -4.39
CA ILE A 61 15.64 -1.90 -5.77
C ILE A 61 15.16 -0.58 -6.42
N LEU A 62 13.89 -0.20 -6.22
CA LEU A 62 13.35 1.09 -6.72
C LEU A 62 14.17 2.26 -6.20
N ILE A 63 14.50 2.26 -4.91
CA ILE A 63 15.22 3.36 -4.27
C ILE A 63 16.70 3.35 -4.70
N ASP A 64 17.40 2.23 -4.52
CA ASP A 64 18.84 2.15 -4.73
C ASP A 64 19.23 2.23 -6.22
N ARG A 65 18.52 1.49 -7.08
CA ARG A 65 18.90 1.35 -8.48
C ARG A 65 18.24 2.36 -9.41
N PHE A 66 16.98 2.73 -9.13
CA PHE A 66 16.23 3.65 -9.98
C PHE A 66 16.17 5.08 -9.44
N GLY A 67 16.61 5.32 -8.21
CA GLY A 67 16.72 6.65 -7.63
C GLY A 67 15.39 7.35 -7.50
N VAL A 68 14.35 6.63 -7.03
CA VAL A 68 13.04 7.24 -6.80
C VAL A 68 13.05 8.12 -5.55
N ASP A 69 12.35 9.23 -5.60
CA ASP A 69 12.27 10.22 -4.52
C ASP A 69 11.12 9.95 -3.55
N LEU A 70 10.11 9.18 -4.00
CA LEU A 70 8.91 8.80 -3.24
C LEU A 70 8.43 7.45 -3.72
N VAL A 71 8.06 6.56 -2.79
CA VAL A 71 7.44 5.28 -3.09
C VAL A 71 5.94 5.35 -2.83
N ILE A 72 5.12 4.95 -3.81
CA ILE A 72 3.67 4.78 -3.68
C ILE A 72 3.37 3.29 -3.77
N ASN A 73 2.77 2.73 -2.73
CA ASN A 73 2.23 1.38 -2.77
C ASN A 73 0.73 1.45 -2.99
N THR A 74 0.25 0.73 -3.99
CA THR A 74 -1.16 0.68 -4.40
C THR A 74 -1.65 -0.76 -4.42
N GLY A 75 -2.93 -0.98 -4.17
CA GLY A 75 -3.53 -2.31 -4.18
C GLY A 75 -4.83 -2.42 -3.40
N SER A 76 -5.20 -3.65 -3.11
CA SER A 76 -6.37 -4.02 -2.32
C SER A 76 -6.04 -4.23 -0.84
N ALA A 77 -7.08 -4.25 0.01
CA ALA A 77 -6.97 -4.57 1.43
C ALA A 77 -8.31 -5.06 2.00
N GLY A 78 -8.25 -5.85 3.07
CA GLY A 78 -9.39 -6.19 3.91
C GLY A 78 -9.74 -5.03 4.86
N GLY A 79 -11.02 -4.64 4.91
CA GLY A 79 -11.50 -3.53 5.71
C GLY A 79 -11.79 -3.90 7.17
N PHE A 80 -11.39 -3.05 8.10
CA PHE A 80 -11.58 -3.22 9.55
C PHE A 80 -12.49 -2.15 10.18
N GLY A 81 -12.52 -0.96 9.61
CA GLY A 81 -13.34 0.14 10.12
C GLY A 81 -14.85 -0.16 9.99
N THR A 82 -15.63 0.17 11.00
CA THR A 82 -17.07 -0.09 11.05
C THR A 82 -17.90 0.65 10.00
N THR A 83 -17.32 1.70 9.41
CA THR A 83 -17.96 2.54 8.39
C THR A 83 -17.47 2.25 6.98
N LEU A 84 -16.55 1.29 6.83
CA LEU A 84 -15.97 0.91 5.53
C LEU A 84 -16.90 0.01 4.74
N GLU A 85 -16.96 0.27 3.44
CA GLU A 85 -17.62 -0.57 2.45
C GLU A 85 -16.63 -1.09 1.41
N ILE A 86 -16.98 -2.19 0.75
CA ILE A 86 -16.19 -2.71 -0.38
C ILE A 86 -16.10 -1.64 -1.46
N GLY A 87 -14.87 -1.34 -1.87
CA GLY A 87 -14.57 -0.30 -2.85
C GLY A 87 -14.23 1.07 -2.25
N ASP A 88 -14.38 1.29 -0.94
CA ASP A 88 -13.84 2.48 -0.28
C ASP A 88 -12.31 2.50 -0.38
N ILE A 89 -11.73 3.70 -0.34
CA ILE A 89 -10.27 3.89 -0.34
C ILE A 89 -9.79 4.12 1.10
N VAL A 90 -8.70 3.47 1.47
CA VAL A 90 -7.97 3.75 2.71
C VAL A 90 -6.56 4.23 2.38
N ILE A 91 -6.20 5.39 2.90
CA ILE A 91 -4.86 5.97 2.82
C ILE A 91 -4.16 5.75 4.14
N GLY A 92 -3.05 5.02 4.09
CA GLY A 92 -2.25 4.70 5.27
C GLY A 92 -1.46 5.90 5.77
N THR A 93 -1.96 6.56 6.83
CA THR A 93 -1.18 7.58 7.53
C THR A 93 -0.14 6.98 8.45
N GLU A 94 -0.37 5.76 8.91
CA GLU A 94 0.54 4.93 9.68
C GLU A 94 0.50 3.48 9.18
N LEU A 95 1.64 2.79 9.22
CA LEU A 95 1.80 1.38 8.89
C LEU A 95 2.43 0.64 10.07
N ALA A 96 1.95 -0.59 10.35
CA ALA A 96 2.53 -1.47 11.38
C ALA A 96 2.46 -2.94 10.93
N TYR A 97 3.32 -3.78 11.50
CA TYR A 97 3.14 -5.23 11.36
C TYR A 97 2.11 -5.73 12.35
N CYS A 98 1.22 -6.64 11.94
CA CYS A 98 0.28 -7.29 12.84
C CYS A 98 0.59 -8.77 13.11
N ASP A 99 1.76 -9.21 12.68
CA ASP A 99 2.27 -10.58 12.88
C ASP A 99 3.69 -10.62 13.46
N ALA A 100 4.25 -9.50 13.89
CA ALA A 100 5.55 -9.42 14.53
C ALA A 100 5.39 -9.36 16.06
N ASP A 101 5.96 -10.28 16.78
CA ASP A 101 5.93 -10.32 18.24
C ASP A 101 7.34 -10.43 18.84
N VAL A 102 7.80 -9.34 19.41
CA VAL A 102 9.07 -9.22 20.13
C VAL A 102 8.82 -8.69 21.57
N THR A 103 7.60 -8.87 22.06
CA THR A 103 7.17 -8.36 23.39
C THR A 103 7.96 -8.96 24.53
N ALA A 104 8.54 -10.15 24.37
CA ALA A 104 9.45 -10.76 25.33
C ALA A 104 10.68 -9.88 25.65
N PHE A 105 11.01 -8.92 24.77
CA PHE A 105 12.12 -7.98 24.93
C PHE A 105 11.64 -6.53 25.17
N ASN A 106 10.44 -6.35 25.70
CA ASN A 106 9.81 -5.06 26.00
C ASN A 106 9.52 -4.14 24.78
N TYR A 107 9.42 -4.72 23.59
CA TYR A 107 8.87 -4.02 22.43
C TYR A 107 7.35 -4.07 22.45
N VAL A 108 6.69 -3.09 21.84
CA VAL A 108 5.23 -3.19 21.63
C VAL A 108 4.94 -4.23 20.53
N TYR A 109 3.76 -4.84 20.59
CA TYR A 109 3.34 -5.78 19.54
C TYR A 109 3.35 -5.10 18.16
N GLY A 110 3.92 -5.79 17.17
CA GLY A 110 4.11 -5.24 15.81
C GLY A 110 5.42 -4.49 15.59
N GLN A 111 6.17 -4.18 16.65
CA GLN A 111 7.43 -3.45 16.52
C GLN A 111 8.60 -4.41 16.25
N MET A 112 9.36 -4.14 15.20
CA MET A 112 10.64 -4.80 14.95
C MET A 112 11.77 -4.14 15.76
N PRO A 113 12.76 -4.89 16.26
CA PRO A 113 13.89 -4.33 17.01
C PRO A 113 14.61 -3.24 16.21
N GLY A 114 14.87 -2.11 16.87
CA GLY A 114 15.55 -0.96 16.25
C GLY A 114 14.70 -0.15 15.29
N MET A 115 13.42 -0.50 15.11
CA MET A 115 12.47 0.23 14.25
C MET A 115 11.40 0.96 15.08
N PRO A 116 10.74 1.98 14.52
CA PRO A 116 9.57 2.56 15.15
C PRO A 116 8.44 1.53 15.28
N ALA A 117 7.54 1.70 16.25
CA ALA A 117 6.38 0.84 16.40
C ALA A 117 5.38 0.98 15.24
N ARG A 118 5.32 2.18 14.67
CA ARG A 118 4.55 2.51 13.46
C ARG A 118 5.39 3.35 12.52
N PHE A 119 5.31 3.10 11.23
CA PHE A 119 5.93 3.92 10.19
C PHE A 119 4.92 4.98 9.76
N THR A 120 5.24 6.26 9.97
CA THR A 120 4.34 7.38 9.68
C THR A 120 4.61 7.95 8.29
N MET A 121 3.57 8.15 7.51
CA MET A 121 3.63 8.88 6.24
C MET A 121 4.01 10.35 6.50
N ASN A 122 4.80 10.95 5.61
CA ASN A 122 5.10 12.38 5.70
C ASN A 122 3.81 13.21 5.55
N GLN A 123 3.50 14.00 6.58
CA GLN A 123 2.29 14.82 6.66
C GLN A 123 2.23 15.94 5.60
N ASP A 124 3.38 16.34 5.04
CA ASP A 124 3.44 17.33 3.94
C ASP A 124 2.69 16.87 2.68
N PHE A 125 2.42 15.57 2.56
CA PHE A 125 1.69 15.00 1.42
C PHE A 125 0.17 15.09 1.56
N LEU A 126 -0.35 15.30 2.78
CA LEU A 126 -1.80 15.35 3.03
C LEU A 126 -2.56 16.32 2.13
N PRO A 127 -2.10 17.57 1.89
CA PRO A 127 -2.84 18.48 1.01
C PRO A 127 -3.01 17.96 -0.42
N SER A 128 -1.98 17.31 -0.98
CA SER A 128 -2.06 16.70 -2.32
C SER A 128 -3.00 15.50 -2.36
N ILE A 129 -2.99 14.70 -1.30
CA ILE A 129 -3.86 13.54 -1.14
C ILE A 129 -5.31 13.99 -0.99
N GLU A 130 -5.59 14.98 -0.14
CA GLU A 130 -6.94 15.54 0.06
C GLU A 130 -7.50 16.15 -1.23
N GLN A 131 -6.67 16.87 -2.00
CA GLN A 131 -7.07 17.38 -3.32
C GLN A 131 -7.41 16.26 -4.31
N ALA A 132 -6.65 15.18 -4.30
CA ALA A 132 -6.93 14.02 -5.14
C ALA A 132 -8.25 13.35 -4.72
N ILE A 133 -8.46 13.13 -3.42
CA ILE A 133 -9.69 12.57 -2.86
C ILE A 133 -10.92 13.39 -3.27
N ALA A 134 -10.86 14.72 -3.13
CA ALA A 134 -11.97 15.61 -3.47
C ALA A 134 -12.38 15.57 -4.96
N LYS A 135 -11.53 15.01 -5.83
CA LYS A 135 -11.74 14.95 -7.28
C LYS A 135 -12.06 13.55 -7.81
N VAL A 136 -12.01 12.54 -6.96
CA VAL A 136 -12.49 11.19 -7.29
C VAL A 136 -13.87 11.00 -6.64
N ASP A 137 -14.77 10.38 -7.37
CA ASP A 137 -16.08 9.97 -6.84
C ASP A 137 -15.94 8.65 -6.09
N LEU A 138 -15.06 8.64 -5.08
CA LEU A 138 -14.76 7.50 -4.23
C LEU A 138 -14.76 7.95 -2.77
N LYS A 139 -15.44 7.19 -1.93
CA LYS A 139 -15.38 7.40 -0.49
C LYS A 139 -14.01 7.00 0.02
N SER A 140 -13.36 7.90 0.78
CA SER A 140 -11.99 7.72 1.24
C SER A 140 -11.89 7.94 2.73
N HIS A 141 -10.96 7.21 3.34
CA HIS A 141 -10.63 7.25 4.76
C HIS A 141 -9.12 7.31 4.93
N THR A 142 -8.67 7.84 6.07
CA THR A 142 -7.26 7.86 6.45
C THR A 142 -7.09 7.13 7.78
N GLY A 143 -5.98 6.43 7.99
CA GLY A 143 -5.73 5.76 9.25
C GLY A 143 -4.63 4.71 9.20
N LEU A 144 -4.61 3.87 10.24
CA LEU A 144 -3.65 2.79 10.36
C LEU A 144 -3.97 1.63 9.39
N ILE A 145 -2.99 1.25 8.59
CA ILE A 145 -3.00 0.00 7.82
C ILE A 145 -2.00 -0.96 8.47
N VAL A 146 -2.39 -2.21 8.65
CA VAL A 146 -1.50 -3.23 9.21
C VAL A 146 -1.17 -4.30 8.18
N SER A 147 0.07 -4.81 8.23
CA SER A 147 0.57 -5.82 7.28
C SER A 147 0.95 -7.13 7.98
N SER A 148 0.66 -8.25 7.30
CA SER A 148 1.13 -9.59 7.70
C SER A 148 1.37 -10.47 6.48
N ASP A 149 2.15 -11.56 6.62
CA ASP A 149 2.24 -12.60 5.59
C ASP A 149 1.06 -13.60 5.64
N SER A 150 -0.11 -13.12 6.08
CA SER A 150 -1.33 -13.92 6.18
C SER A 150 -2.51 -13.15 5.59
N PHE A 151 -3.30 -13.82 4.78
CA PHE A 151 -4.62 -13.32 4.37
C PHE A 151 -5.59 -13.43 5.55
N ILE A 152 -6.13 -12.30 5.99
CA ILE A 152 -7.01 -12.22 7.17
C ILE A 152 -8.44 -12.49 6.74
N HIS A 153 -9.00 -13.65 7.13
CA HIS A 153 -10.32 -14.10 6.70
C HIS A 153 -11.18 -14.73 7.82
N THR A 154 -10.62 -14.91 9.03
CA THR A 154 -11.36 -15.47 10.16
C THR A 154 -11.64 -14.42 11.24
N SER A 155 -12.71 -14.66 12.00
CA SER A 155 -13.08 -13.81 13.15
C SER A 155 -12.01 -13.80 14.22
N GLU A 156 -11.29 -14.93 14.40
CA GLU A 156 -10.19 -15.03 15.36
C GLU A 156 -9.01 -14.17 14.97
N GLN A 157 -8.57 -14.23 13.70
CA GLN A 157 -7.51 -13.37 13.18
C GLN A 157 -7.88 -11.89 13.31
N ARG A 158 -9.13 -11.54 12.94
CA ARG A 158 -9.64 -10.18 13.09
C ARG A 158 -9.64 -9.72 14.55
N SER A 159 -10.14 -10.55 15.47
CA SER A 159 -10.18 -10.23 16.90
C SER A 159 -8.80 -10.06 17.50
N HIS A 160 -7.83 -10.88 17.04
CA HIS A 160 -6.44 -10.75 17.45
C HIS A 160 -5.84 -9.41 17.01
N ILE A 161 -6.08 -8.99 15.76
CA ILE A 161 -5.60 -7.70 15.25
C ILE A 161 -6.24 -6.56 16.04
N LEU A 162 -7.57 -6.55 16.21
CA LEU A 162 -8.27 -5.49 16.95
C LEU A 162 -7.85 -5.37 18.40
N LYS A 163 -7.42 -6.46 19.03
CA LYS A 163 -6.88 -6.45 20.40
C LYS A 163 -5.60 -5.61 20.51
N HIS A 164 -4.73 -5.66 19.50
CA HIS A 164 -3.44 -4.98 19.50
C HIS A 164 -3.48 -3.63 18.77
N PHE A 165 -4.39 -3.50 17.80
CA PHE A 165 -4.56 -2.31 16.95
C PHE A 165 -6.05 -1.92 16.90
N PRO A 166 -6.59 -1.34 17.98
CA PRO A 166 -8.03 -0.98 18.05
C PRO A 166 -8.43 0.10 17.05
N ASP A 167 -7.46 0.84 16.52
CA ASP A 167 -7.62 1.93 15.55
C ASP A 167 -7.34 1.50 14.10
N VAL A 168 -7.17 0.20 13.83
CA VAL A 168 -6.90 -0.31 12.50
C VAL A 168 -8.05 -0.04 11.54
N MET A 169 -7.72 0.44 10.35
CA MET A 169 -8.69 0.68 9.27
C MET A 169 -8.65 -0.43 8.21
N ALA A 170 -7.48 -0.97 7.89
CA ALA A 170 -7.34 -2.01 6.88
C ALA A 170 -6.15 -2.94 7.17
N SER A 171 -6.19 -4.16 6.62
CA SER A 171 -5.07 -5.10 6.62
C SER A 171 -4.73 -5.54 5.20
N GLU A 172 -3.44 -5.71 4.95
CA GLU A 172 -2.88 -6.17 3.67
C GLU A 172 -1.54 -6.90 3.91
N MET A 173 -0.73 -7.13 2.90
CA MET A 173 0.43 -8.01 3.04
C MET A 173 1.79 -7.36 2.71
N GLU A 174 1.88 -6.06 2.38
CA GLU A 174 3.10 -5.41 1.86
C GLU A 174 3.47 -4.09 2.54
N GLY A 175 2.50 -3.24 2.85
CA GLY A 175 2.68 -1.82 3.15
C GLY A 175 3.69 -1.52 4.26
N ALA A 176 3.64 -2.24 5.39
CA ALA A 176 4.60 -2.03 6.48
C ALA A 176 6.03 -2.42 6.08
N ALA A 177 6.19 -3.45 5.22
CA ALA A 177 7.51 -3.88 4.76
C ALA A 177 8.12 -2.87 3.76
N ILE A 178 7.28 -2.29 2.89
CA ILE A 178 7.67 -1.19 2.01
C ILE A 178 8.04 0.04 2.85
N ALA A 179 7.21 0.39 3.84
CA ALA A 179 7.46 1.52 4.75
C ALA A 179 8.76 1.34 5.54
N GLN A 180 9.07 0.13 6.01
CA GLN A 180 10.34 -0.19 6.67
C GLN A 180 11.53 -0.04 5.72
N ALA A 181 11.42 -0.52 4.47
CA ALA A 181 12.47 -0.33 3.47
C ALA A 181 12.68 1.18 3.20
N CYS A 182 11.62 1.93 2.97
CA CYS A 182 11.66 3.38 2.77
C CYS A 182 12.31 4.10 3.97
N HIS A 183 11.95 3.70 5.20
CA HIS A 183 12.56 4.23 6.43
C HIS A 183 14.08 3.99 6.46
N ALA A 184 14.54 2.78 6.09
CA ALA A 184 15.96 2.44 6.07
C ALA A 184 16.76 3.28 5.05
N PHE A 185 16.16 3.65 3.93
CA PHE A 185 16.78 4.49 2.90
C PHE A 185 16.53 6.00 3.10
N GLY A 186 15.69 6.41 4.07
CA GLY A 186 15.30 7.81 4.26
C GLY A 186 14.44 8.38 3.14
N VAL A 187 13.71 7.52 2.40
CA VAL A 187 12.81 7.90 1.32
C VAL A 187 11.36 7.88 1.82
N PRO A 188 10.56 8.91 1.54
CA PRO A 188 9.16 8.92 1.96
C PRO A 188 8.31 7.90 1.18
N PHE A 189 7.14 7.56 1.77
CA PHE A 189 6.19 6.63 1.17
C PHE A 189 4.75 7.11 1.30
N ILE A 190 3.86 6.60 0.44
CA ILE A 190 2.41 6.71 0.51
C ILE A 190 1.84 5.30 0.26
N VAL A 191 0.85 4.89 1.06
CA VAL A 191 0.12 3.63 0.86
C VAL A 191 -1.35 3.93 0.61
N ILE A 192 -1.88 3.44 -0.52
CA ILE A 192 -3.26 3.62 -0.95
C ILE A 192 -3.87 2.24 -1.20
N ARG A 193 -4.97 1.93 -0.53
CA ARG A 193 -5.66 0.66 -0.65
C ARG A 193 -7.14 0.86 -0.97
N ALA A 194 -7.68 0.04 -1.87
CA ALA A 194 -9.11 -0.10 -2.06
C ALA A 194 -9.61 -1.35 -1.32
N ILE A 195 -10.72 -1.22 -0.61
CA ILE A 195 -11.28 -2.34 0.16
C ILE A 195 -11.86 -3.38 -0.80
N SER A 196 -11.30 -4.58 -0.77
CA SER A 196 -11.76 -5.74 -1.56
C SER A 196 -12.73 -6.62 -0.80
N ASP A 197 -12.58 -6.68 0.52
CA ASP A 197 -13.34 -7.56 1.41
C ASP A 197 -13.43 -6.99 2.81
N ILE A 198 -14.34 -7.54 3.60
CA ILE A 198 -14.53 -7.17 5.02
C ILE A 198 -14.51 -8.45 5.85
N PRO A 199 -13.42 -8.75 6.58
CA PRO A 199 -13.25 -10.00 7.32
C PRO A 199 -14.37 -10.30 8.33
N GLU A 200 -15.07 -9.27 8.85
CA GLU A 200 -16.20 -9.42 9.75
C GLU A 200 -17.39 -10.14 9.13
N ARG A 201 -17.56 -10.02 7.80
CA ARG A 201 -18.67 -10.66 7.08
C ARG A 201 -18.50 -12.17 6.89
N GLY A 202 -17.30 -12.71 7.15
CA GLY A 202 -16.99 -14.13 7.01
C GLY A 202 -16.96 -14.64 5.56
N THR A 203 -16.94 -13.74 4.58
CA THR A 203 -16.97 -14.03 3.13
C THR A 203 -15.70 -13.53 2.42
N SER A 204 -14.68 -13.13 3.16
CA SER A 204 -13.49 -12.40 2.62
C SER A 204 -12.86 -13.05 1.39
N ALA A 205 -12.70 -14.38 1.35
CA ALA A 205 -12.09 -15.04 0.19
C ALA A 205 -12.97 -14.92 -1.07
N VAL A 206 -14.30 -15.05 -0.92
CA VAL A 206 -15.26 -14.91 -2.02
C VAL A 206 -15.37 -13.46 -2.47
N ASP A 207 -15.41 -12.54 -1.50
CA ASP A 207 -15.47 -11.10 -1.76
C ASP A 207 -14.18 -10.66 -2.47
N PHE A 208 -12.99 -11.11 -2.02
CA PHE A 208 -11.72 -10.83 -2.66
C PHE A 208 -11.71 -11.27 -4.12
N ASP A 209 -12.01 -12.54 -4.41
CA ASP A 209 -12.03 -13.07 -5.77
C ASP A 209 -13.03 -12.32 -6.68
N THR A 210 -14.12 -11.84 -6.10
CA THR A 210 -15.17 -11.11 -6.84
C THR A 210 -14.76 -9.65 -7.11
N PHE A 211 -14.12 -8.99 -6.15
CA PHE A 211 -13.91 -7.54 -6.18
C PHE A 211 -12.46 -7.12 -6.44
N ILE A 212 -11.49 -8.05 -6.50
CA ILE A 212 -10.05 -7.68 -6.65
C ILE A 212 -9.78 -6.83 -7.88
N VAL A 213 -10.36 -7.14 -9.03
CA VAL A 213 -10.19 -6.37 -10.26
C VAL A 213 -10.73 -4.94 -10.09
N GLN A 214 -11.88 -4.80 -9.42
CA GLN A 214 -12.48 -3.49 -9.17
C GLN A 214 -11.68 -2.71 -8.12
N ALA A 215 -11.20 -3.36 -7.06
CA ALA A 215 -10.36 -2.74 -6.04
C ALA A 215 -9.03 -2.25 -6.64
N GLY A 216 -8.36 -3.08 -7.44
CA GLY A 216 -7.15 -2.69 -8.16
C GLY A 216 -7.37 -1.48 -9.06
N LYS A 217 -8.48 -1.46 -9.80
CA LYS A 217 -8.87 -0.32 -10.65
C LYS A 217 -9.10 0.96 -9.86
N ARG A 218 -9.80 0.90 -8.73
CA ARG A 218 -10.06 2.07 -7.86
C ARG A 218 -8.79 2.59 -7.22
N SER A 219 -7.93 1.70 -6.73
CA SER A 219 -6.64 2.07 -6.17
C SER A 219 -5.75 2.75 -7.22
N ALA A 220 -5.68 2.22 -8.45
CA ALA A 220 -4.95 2.83 -9.56
C ALA A 220 -5.52 4.21 -9.96
N GLN A 221 -6.84 4.36 -9.99
CA GLN A 221 -7.50 5.65 -10.25
C GLN A 221 -7.11 6.70 -9.20
N MET A 222 -7.03 6.30 -7.92
CA MET A 222 -6.61 7.20 -6.85
C MET A 222 -5.14 7.61 -7.02
N VAL A 223 -4.24 6.67 -7.36
CA VAL A 223 -2.82 6.97 -7.67
C VAL A 223 -2.69 7.92 -8.85
N HIS A 224 -3.41 7.64 -9.94
CA HIS A 224 -3.42 8.52 -11.12
C HIS A 224 -3.85 9.94 -10.75
N LYS A 225 -4.91 10.08 -9.96
CA LYS A 225 -5.42 11.36 -9.52
C LYS A 225 -4.45 12.07 -8.58
N LEU A 226 -3.83 11.35 -7.66
CA LEU A 226 -2.79 11.88 -6.77
C LEU A 226 -1.62 12.48 -7.56
N LEU A 227 -1.12 11.75 -8.57
CA LEU A 227 -0.04 12.25 -9.43
C LEU A 227 -0.45 13.48 -10.24
N GLN A 228 -1.71 13.53 -10.70
CA GLN A 228 -2.26 14.68 -11.44
C GLN A 228 -2.32 15.94 -10.58
N GLU A 229 -2.74 15.81 -9.32
CA GLU A 229 -2.87 16.92 -8.36
C GLU A 229 -1.57 17.25 -7.62
N TRP A 230 -0.53 16.44 -7.80
CA TRP A 230 0.75 16.59 -7.09
C TRP A 230 1.41 17.92 -7.42
N LYS A 231 1.50 18.78 -6.43
CA LYS A 231 2.24 20.04 -6.51
C LYS A 231 3.68 19.77 -6.06
N ALA A 232 4.64 20.01 -6.98
CA ALA A 232 6.08 19.90 -6.72
C ALA A 232 6.52 20.93 -5.67
#